data_c829c02c88b2562561d42c79c441fd15
#
_entry.id   c829c02c88b2562561d42c79c441fd15
#
_cell.length_a   1.000
_cell.length_b   1.000
_cell.length_c   1.000
_cell.angle_alpha   90.00
_cell.angle_beta   90.00
_cell.angle_gamma   90.00
#
_symmetry.space_group_name_H-M   'P 1'
#
loop_
_entity.id
_entity.type
_entity.pdbx_description
1 polymer ?
#
loop_
_entity_poly.entity_id
_entity_poly.type
_entity_poly.pdbx_seq_one_letter_code
_entity_poly.pdbx_strand_id
1 'polypeptide(L)'
;MTNDPFSAAASLDELLTRTQQALTSMRSRASAHADGEAGDLLRAEGTAAGGRVRAVAVQGGRLDSVTIDPELAGEPLGVLCEHLVAAANAALSELDAQVSASARADADALAARLGSMGDQAELFGRAMHEAAARIHRDRGAASQGARPA
;
A
#
# COMPACT_ATOMS: atom_id res chain seq x y z
N MET A 1 19.44 17.95 -35.87
CA MET A 1 19.11 17.34 -34.56
C MET A 1 20.42 17.14 -33.83
N THR A 2 20.80 18.07 -33.02
CA THR A 2 21.93 17.95 -32.10
C THR A 2 21.43 17.21 -30.88
N ASN A 3 21.77 15.90 -30.78
CA ASN A 3 21.72 15.19 -29.51
C ASN A 3 22.77 15.82 -28.62
N ASP A 4 22.34 16.74 -27.79
CA ASP A 4 23.21 17.40 -26.85
C ASP A 4 23.52 16.41 -25.70
N PRO A 5 24.73 15.88 -25.58
CA PRO A 5 25.08 14.91 -24.55
C PRO A 5 24.91 15.48 -23.13
N PHE A 6 24.89 16.80 -22.98
CA PHE A 6 24.63 17.48 -21.71
C PHE A 6 23.16 17.38 -21.27
N SER A 7 22.22 17.29 -22.20
CA SER A 7 20.80 17.11 -21.89
C SER A 7 20.50 15.71 -21.35
N ALA A 8 21.15 14.70 -21.88
CA ALA A 8 21.00 13.32 -21.40
C ALA A 8 21.61 13.12 -20.00
N ALA A 9 22.75 13.76 -19.71
CA ALA A 9 23.38 13.72 -18.40
C ALA A 9 22.53 14.43 -17.34
N ALA A 10 21.94 15.58 -17.65
CA ALA A 10 21.04 16.31 -16.77
C ALA A 10 19.77 15.50 -16.44
N SER A 11 19.22 14.78 -17.42
CA SER A 11 18.06 13.92 -17.22
C SER A 11 18.37 12.70 -16.34
N LEU A 12 19.56 12.12 -16.46
CA LEU A 12 20.03 11.03 -15.61
C LEU A 12 20.23 11.48 -14.16
N ASP A 13 20.80 12.66 -13.97
CA ASP A 13 21.05 13.23 -12.64
C ASP A 13 19.70 13.55 -11.94
N GLU A 14 18.73 14.05 -12.68
CA GLU A 14 17.38 14.29 -12.17
C GLU A 14 16.68 12.97 -11.77
N LEU A 15 16.80 11.91 -12.58
CA LEU A 15 16.26 10.59 -12.27
C LEU A 15 16.91 9.98 -11.03
N LEU A 16 18.23 10.07 -10.90
CA LEU A 16 18.95 9.60 -9.72
C LEU A 16 18.53 10.35 -8.46
N THR A 17 18.37 11.67 -8.54
CA THR A 17 17.91 12.51 -7.42
C THR A 17 16.49 12.12 -7.00
N ARG A 18 15.57 11.92 -7.95
CA ARG A 18 14.21 11.46 -7.66
C ARG A 18 14.19 10.05 -7.04
N THR A 19 15.02 9.16 -7.53
CA THR A 19 15.14 7.80 -6.97
C THR A 19 15.67 7.84 -5.54
N GLN A 20 16.68 8.65 -5.26
CA GLN A 20 17.21 8.84 -3.91
C GLN A 20 16.18 9.45 -2.97
N GLN A 21 15.41 10.45 -3.42
CA GLN A 21 14.32 11.04 -2.63
C GLN A 21 13.21 10.02 -2.34
N ALA A 22 12.85 9.19 -3.32
CA ALA A 22 11.87 8.12 -3.13
C ALA A 22 12.33 7.08 -2.10
N LEU A 23 13.60 6.65 -2.19
CA LEU A 23 14.19 5.71 -1.23
C LEU A 23 14.29 6.31 0.17
N THR A 24 14.66 7.59 0.29
CA THR A 24 14.70 8.29 1.57
C THR A 24 13.31 8.41 2.18
N SER A 25 12.29 8.74 1.37
CA SER A 25 10.90 8.79 1.81
C SER A 25 10.36 7.43 2.27
N MET A 26 10.71 6.35 1.55
CA MET A 26 10.35 5.00 1.95
C MET A 26 11.03 4.60 3.26
N ARG A 27 12.32 4.94 3.43
CA ARG A 27 13.05 4.66 4.65
C ARG A 27 12.50 5.45 5.83
N SER A 28 12.16 6.72 5.65
CA SER A 28 11.54 7.55 6.70
C SER A 28 10.18 7.01 7.13
N ARG A 29 9.36 6.52 6.18
CA ARG A 29 8.08 5.85 6.50
C ARG A 29 8.29 4.54 7.25
N ALA A 30 9.27 3.72 6.83
CA ALA A 30 9.62 2.49 7.51
C ALA A 30 10.13 2.75 8.94
N SER A 31 10.94 3.80 9.14
CA SER A 31 11.42 4.20 10.47
C SER A 31 10.30 4.76 11.34
N ALA A 32 9.40 5.57 10.80
CA ALA A 32 8.21 6.08 11.51
C ALA A 32 7.29 4.93 11.97
N HIS A 33 7.19 3.86 11.17
CA HIS A 33 6.49 2.64 11.57
C HIS A 33 7.24 1.82 12.63
N ALA A 34 8.58 1.90 12.66
CA ALA A 34 9.39 1.19 13.65
C ALA A 34 9.49 1.93 15.00
N ASP A 35 9.48 3.26 14.98
CA ASP A 35 9.59 4.10 16.18
C ASP A 35 8.24 4.42 16.87
N GLY A 36 7.14 3.84 16.35
CA GLY A 36 5.87 3.74 17.06
C GLY A 36 5.36 5.05 17.65
N GLU A 37 5.06 6.04 16.84
CA GLU A 37 4.06 7.01 17.28
C GLU A 37 2.73 6.27 17.38
N ALA A 38 2.23 6.18 18.61
CA ALA A 38 1.09 5.39 19.08
C ALA A 38 -0.27 5.76 18.44
N GLY A 39 -0.27 6.46 17.31
CA GLY A 39 -1.46 6.97 16.66
C GLY A 39 -2.08 6.05 15.60
N ASP A 40 -1.32 5.12 15.01
CA ASP A 40 -1.76 4.43 13.80
C ASP A 40 -1.51 2.91 13.80
N LEU A 41 -1.12 2.34 14.94
CA LEU A 41 -0.98 0.89 15.08
C LEU A 41 -2.37 0.25 15.18
N LEU A 42 -2.62 -0.75 14.35
CA LEU A 42 -3.80 -1.58 14.48
C LEU A 42 -3.86 -2.17 15.89
N ARG A 43 -5.00 -2.00 16.54
CA ARG A 43 -5.29 -2.53 17.88
C ARG A 43 -6.54 -3.37 17.81
N ALA A 44 -6.51 -4.48 18.49
CA ALA A 44 -7.68 -5.35 18.61
C ALA A 44 -7.88 -5.76 20.07
N GLU A 45 -9.13 -5.87 20.46
CA GLU A 45 -9.53 -6.24 21.80
C GLU A 45 -10.18 -7.62 21.78
N GLY A 46 -9.79 -8.47 22.73
CA GLY A 46 -10.42 -9.74 23.00
C GLY A 46 -10.91 -9.81 24.43
N THR A 47 -12.05 -10.45 24.63
CA THR A 47 -12.67 -10.59 25.95
C THR A 47 -12.96 -12.05 26.30
N ALA A 48 -12.98 -12.36 27.59
CA ALA A 48 -13.39 -13.64 28.14
C ALA A 48 -14.17 -13.45 29.45
N ALA A 49 -14.74 -14.50 29.98
CA ALA A 49 -15.53 -14.49 31.21
C ALA A 49 -16.65 -13.43 31.19
N GLY A 50 -17.38 -13.31 30.06
CA GLY A 50 -18.45 -12.31 29.94
C GLY A 50 -17.99 -10.87 29.93
N GLY A 51 -16.77 -10.60 29.42
CA GLY A 51 -16.15 -9.27 29.37
C GLY A 51 -15.38 -8.85 30.62
N ARG A 52 -15.26 -9.72 31.61
CA ARG A 52 -14.53 -9.46 32.84
C ARG A 52 -13.02 -9.59 32.70
N VAL A 53 -12.56 -10.30 31.69
CA VAL A 53 -11.16 -10.35 31.29
C VAL A 53 -11.07 -9.73 29.91
N ARG A 54 -10.19 -8.77 29.74
CA ARG A 54 -9.98 -8.02 28.49
C ARG A 54 -8.50 -8.01 28.16
N ALA A 55 -8.16 -8.34 26.95
CA ALA A 55 -6.81 -8.25 26.42
C ALA A 55 -6.80 -7.33 25.20
N VAL A 56 -5.75 -6.55 25.04
CA VAL A 56 -5.52 -5.69 23.89
C VAL A 56 -4.27 -6.16 23.18
N ALA A 57 -4.39 -6.50 21.89
CA ALA A 57 -3.29 -6.84 21.02
C ALA A 57 -2.99 -5.66 20.08
N VAL A 58 -1.72 -5.49 19.75
CA VAL A 58 -1.24 -4.45 18.82
C VAL A 58 -0.53 -5.10 17.65
N GLN A 59 -0.46 -4.36 16.57
CA GLN A 59 0.22 -4.77 15.34
C GLN A 59 1.61 -5.36 15.65
N GLY A 60 1.92 -6.49 15.03
CA GLY A 60 3.12 -7.27 15.32
C GLY A 60 2.86 -8.45 16.27
N GLY A 61 1.59 -8.73 16.63
CA GLY A 61 1.20 -9.91 17.43
C GLY A 61 1.60 -9.81 18.89
N ARG A 62 1.71 -8.60 19.46
CA ARG A 62 2.07 -8.37 20.85
C ARG A 62 0.85 -7.96 21.66
N LEU A 63 0.78 -8.44 22.89
CA LEU A 63 -0.20 -7.94 23.87
C LEU A 63 0.31 -6.62 24.45
N ASP A 64 -0.53 -5.59 24.43
CA ASP A 64 -0.27 -4.28 24.99
C ASP A 64 -0.73 -4.21 26.45
N SER A 65 -1.91 -4.74 26.72
CA SER A 65 -2.47 -4.74 28.06
C SER A 65 -3.40 -5.93 28.30
N VAL A 66 -3.54 -6.29 29.55
CA VAL A 66 -4.54 -7.23 30.04
C VAL A 66 -5.18 -6.64 31.28
N THR A 67 -6.51 -6.59 31.30
CA THR A 67 -7.31 -6.11 32.43
C THR A 67 -8.17 -7.24 32.93
N ILE A 68 -8.18 -7.45 34.24
CA ILE A 68 -9.01 -8.47 34.92
C ILE A 68 -9.91 -7.73 35.91
N ASP A 69 -11.19 -8.03 35.87
CA ASP A 69 -12.15 -7.48 36.81
C ASP A 69 -11.83 -8.00 38.23
N PRO A 70 -11.79 -7.13 39.24
CA PRO A 70 -11.56 -7.53 40.64
C PRO A 70 -12.54 -8.57 41.18
N GLU A 71 -13.76 -8.66 40.64
CA GLU A 71 -14.74 -9.66 41.02
C GLU A 71 -14.25 -11.11 40.78
N LEU A 72 -13.30 -11.27 39.82
CA LEU A 72 -12.69 -12.57 39.51
C LEU A 72 -11.56 -12.96 40.49
N ALA A 73 -11.19 -12.08 41.43
CA ALA A 73 -10.12 -12.37 42.39
C ALA A 73 -10.41 -13.58 43.31
N GLY A 74 -11.67 -13.98 43.42
CA GLY A 74 -12.09 -15.21 44.18
C GLY A 74 -12.04 -16.49 43.36
N GLU A 75 -11.79 -16.41 42.05
CA GLU A 75 -11.72 -17.58 41.16
C GLU A 75 -10.40 -18.34 41.37
N PRO A 76 -10.41 -19.68 41.17
CA PRO A 76 -9.18 -20.45 41.16
C PRO A 76 -8.20 -19.92 40.10
N LEU A 77 -6.92 -19.89 40.42
CA LEU A 77 -5.88 -19.36 39.52
C LEU A 77 -5.87 -20.07 38.16
N GLY A 78 -6.14 -21.36 38.10
CA GLY A 78 -6.26 -22.12 36.87
C GLY A 78 -7.37 -21.60 35.96
N VAL A 79 -8.53 -21.24 36.50
CA VAL A 79 -9.67 -20.69 35.77
C VAL A 79 -9.35 -19.27 35.25
N LEU A 80 -8.68 -18.46 36.08
CA LEU A 80 -8.20 -17.14 35.64
C LEU A 80 -7.22 -17.25 34.47
N CYS A 81 -6.29 -18.19 34.51
CA CYS A 81 -5.35 -18.45 33.43
C CYS A 81 -6.06 -18.84 32.12
N GLU A 82 -7.08 -19.71 32.21
CA GLU A 82 -7.89 -20.10 31.05
C GLU A 82 -8.60 -18.87 30.42
N HIS A 83 -9.21 -18.04 31.24
CA HIS A 83 -9.85 -16.81 30.76
C HIS A 83 -8.86 -15.84 30.14
N LEU A 84 -7.67 -15.73 30.70
CA LEU A 84 -6.60 -14.87 30.20
C LEU A 84 -6.12 -15.34 28.82
N VAL A 85 -5.90 -16.63 28.66
CA VAL A 85 -5.53 -17.23 27.37
C VAL A 85 -6.64 -17.06 26.34
N ALA A 86 -7.90 -17.25 26.73
CA ALA A 86 -9.04 -17.05 25.85
C ALA A 86 -9.14 -15.60 25.37
N ALA A 87 -9.02 -14.62 26.26
CA ALA A 87 -9.05 -13.20 25.92
C ALA A 87 -7.86 -12.81 25.01
N ALA A 88 -6.67 -13.28 25.30
CA ALA A 88 -5.48 -13.04 24.51
C ALA A 88 -5.62 -13.61 23.09
N ASN A 89 -6.08 -14.85 22.96
CA ASN A 89 -6.29 -15.48 21.66
C ASN A 89 -7.39 -14.78 20.86
N ALA A 90 -8.46 -14.32 21.51
CA ALA A 90 -9.51 -13.54 20.85
C ALA A 90 -8.95 -12.20 20.31
N ALA A 91 -8.15 -11.50 21.10
CA ALA A 91 -7.50 -10.25 20.69
C ALA A 91 -6.56 -10.47 19.49
N LEU A 92 -5.74 -11.51 19.54
CA LEU A 92 -4.80 -11.83 18.44
C LEU A 92 -5.54 -12.24 17.16
N SER A 93 -6.62 -13.01 17.28
CA SER A 93 -7.44 -13.41 16.12
C SER A 93 -8.13 -12.21 15.48
N GLU A 94 -8.66 -11.30 16.27
CA GLU A 94 -9.27 -10.06 15.77
C GLU A 94 -8.22 -9.16 15.10
N LEU A 95 -7.03 -9.05 15.68
CA LEU A 95 -5.93 -8.31 15.08
C LEU A 95 -5.52 -8.90 13.72
N ASP A 96 -5.42 -10.21 13.63
CA ASP A 96 -5.09 -10.91 12.36
C ASP A 96 -6.15 -10.68 11.29
N ALA A 97 -7.43 -10.67 11.67
CA ALA A 97 -8.53 -10.34 10.77
C ALA A 97 -8.45 -8.89 10.26
N GLN A 98 -8.12 -7.93 11.13
CA GLN A 98 -7.95 -6.51 10.76
C GLN A 98 -6.75 -6.31 9.83
N VAL A 99 -5.62 -6.95 10.11
CA VAL A 99 -4.42 -6.91 9.26
C VAL A 99 -4.73 -7.49 7.88
N SER A 100 -5.41 -8.62 7.83
CA SER A 100 -5.80 -9.27 6.57
C SER A 100 -6.77 -8.42 5.76
N ALA A 101 -7.73 -7.76 6.40
CA ALA A 101 -8.67 -6.84 5.74
C ALA A 101 -7.94 -5.61 5.18
N SER A 102 -7.02 -5.03 5.93
CA SER A 102 -6.19 -3.90 5.47
C SER A 102 -5.33 -4.29 4.26
N ALA A 103 -4.66 -5.44 4.33
CA ALA A 103 -3.84 -5.94 3.22
C ALA A 103 -4.65 -6.17 1.93
N ARG A 104 -5.88 -6.68 2.06
CA ARG A 104 -6.79 -6.84 0.91
C ARG A 104 -7.20 -5.49 0.32
N ALA A 105 -7.56 -4.52 1.16
CA ALA A 105 -7.91 -3.18 0.70
C ALA A 105 -6.75 -2.50 -0.04
N ASP A 106 -5.53 -2.66 0.45
CA ASP A 106 -4.32 -2.13 -0.20
C ASP A 106 -4.06 -2.83 -1.55
N ALA A 107 -4.26 -4.14 -1.61
CA ALA A 107 -4.13 -4.91 -2.85
C ALA A 107 -5.18 -4.49 -3.88
N ASP A 108 -6.43 -4.28 -3.48
CA ASP A 108 -7.51 -3.82 -4.35
C ASP A 108 -7.24 -2.40 -4.87
N ALA A 109 -6.75 -1.51 -4.01
CA ALA A 109 -6.35 -0.16 -4.40
C ALA A 109 -5.19 -0.16 -5.41
N LEU A 110 -4.21 -1.05 -5.22
CA LEU A 110 -3.10 -1.22 -6.15
C LEU A 110 -3.59 -1.79 -7.49
N ALA A 111 -4.46 -2.79 -7.47
CA ALA A 111 -5.05 -3.37 -8.68
C ALA A 111 -5.85 -2.32 -9.48
N ALA A 112 -6.63 -1.47 -8.81
CA ALA A 112 -7.35 -0.37 -9.43
C ALA A 112 -6.39 0.64 -10.11
N ARG A 113 -5.28 0.98 -9.46
CA ARG A 113 -4.25 1.86 -10.04
C ARG A 113 -3.59 1.25 -11.27
N LEU A 114 -3.27 -0.03 -11.21
CA LEU A 114 -2.69 -0.76 -12.35
C LEU A 114 -3.67 -0.84 -13.52
N GLY A 115 -4.98 -1.05 -13.25
CA GLY A 115 -6.04 -1.01 -14.25
C GLY A 115 -6.11 0.34 -14.95
N SER A 116 -6.12 1.44 -14.21
CA SER A 116 -6.14 2.79 -14.77
C SER A 116 -4.91 3.13 -15.61
N MET A 117 -3.75 2.62 -15.23
CA MET A 117 -2.52 2.76 -16.06
C MET A 117 -2.63 1.98 -17.37
N GLY A 118 -3.24 0.79 -17.34
CA GLY A 118 -3.53 0.01 -18.55
C GLY A 118 -4.43 0.75 -19.52
N ASP A 119 -5.52 1.35 -19.02
CA ASP A 119 -6.44 2.15 -19.82
C ASP A 119 -5.75 3.38 -20.44
N GLN A 120 -4.88 4.05 -19.70
CA GLN A 120 -4.08 5.17 -20.21
C GLN A 120 -3.10 4.72 -21.31
N ALA A 121 -2.47 3.57 -21.14
CA ALA A 121 -1.57 3.01 -22.14
C ALA A 121 -2.32 2.66 -23.45
N GLU A 122 -3.54 2.13 -23.36
CA GLU A 122 -4.39 1.87 -24.52
C GLU A 122 -4.79 3.16 -25.25
N LEU A 123 -5.20 4.20 -24.49
CA LEU A 123 -5.54 5.51 -25.06
C LEU A 123 -4.33 6.13 -25.77
N PHE A 124 -3.16 6.04 -25.18
CA PHE A 124 -1.91 6.50 -25.80
C PHE A 124 -1.58 5.72 -27.07
N GLY A 125 -1.72 4.40 -27.05
CA GLY A 125 -1.53 3.54 -28.20
C GLY A 125 -2.45 3.90 -29.36
N ARG A 126 -3.74 4.15 -29.10
CA ARG A 126 -4.71 4.61 -30.10
C ARG A 126 -4.32 5.98 -30.68
N ALA A 127 -3.97 6.93 -29.84
CA ALA A 127 -3.55 8.25 -30.27
C ALA A 127 -2.30 8.20 -31.16
N MET A 128 -1.33 7.37 -30.82
CA MET A 128 -0.13 7.15 -31.64
C MET A 128 -0.47 6.51 -32.98
N HIS A 129 -1.38 5.55 -32.99
CA HIS A 129 -1.82 4.89 -34.22
C HIS A 129 -2.55 5.85 -35.17
N GLU A 130 -3.42 6.68 -34.62
CA GLU A 130 -4.11 7.74 -35.39
C GLU A 130 -3.15 8.79 -35.93
N ALA A 131 -2.16 9.20 -35.15
CA ALA A 131 -1.13 10.14 -35.59
C ALA A 131 -0.30 9.57 -36.74
N ALA A 132 0.12 8.30 -36.64
CA ALA A 132 0.85 7.63 -37.71
C ALA A 132 0.01 7.50 -38.98
N ALA A 133 -1.29 7.19 -38.87
CA ALA A 133 -2.20 7.11 -40.01
C ALA A 133 -2.41 8.48 -40.70
N ARG A 134 -2.41 9.58 -39.94
CA ARG A 134 -2.45 10.94 -40.53
C ARG A 134 -1.19 11.26 -41.32
N ILE A 135 -0.02 10.97 -40.75
CA ILE A 135 1.27 11.19 -41.42
C ILE A 135 1.34 10.42 -42.75
N HIS A 136 0.87 9.18 -42.77
CA HIS A 136 0.84 8.38 -43.98
C HIS A 136 -0.12 8.93 -45.05
N ARG A 137 -1.28 9.45 -44.66
CA ARG A 137 -2.23 10.08 -45.58
C ARG A 137 -1.67 11.37 -46.19
N ASP A 138 -1.04 12.20 -45.38
CA ASP A 138 -0.46 13.45 -45.83
C ASP A 138 0.71 13.24 -46.80
N ARG A 139 1.55 12.22 -46.55
CA ARG A 139 2.62 11.81 -47.47
C ARG A 139 2.08 11.25 -48.79
N GLY A 140 1.01 10.46 -48.73
CA GLY A 140 0.34 9.93 -49.91
C GLY A 140 -0.28 11.04 -50.77
N ALA A 141 -0.90 12.03 -50.15
CA ALA A 141 -1.47 13.19 -50.85
C ALA A 141 -0.38 14.06 -51.50
N ALA A 142 0.76 14.27 -50.81
CA ALA A 142 1.88 15.05 -51.37
C ALA A 142 2.54 14.38 -52.57
N SER A 143 2.58 13.03 -52.63
CA SER A 143 3.15 12.31 -53.76
C SER A 143 2.24 12.27 -55.00
N GLN A 144 0.92 12.43 -54.85
CA GLN A 144 -0.03 12.49 -55.93
C GLN A 144 -0.16 13.87 -56.57
N GLY A 145 0.26 14.95 -55.88
CA GLY A 145 0.28 16.31 -56.38
C GLY A 145 1.46 16.65 -57.32
N ALA A 146 2.47 15.81 -57.40
CA ALA A 146 3.63 15.99 -58.26
C ALA A 146 3.47 15.25 -59.58
N ARG A 147 2.50 15.63 -60.41
CA ARG A 147 2.45 15.21 -61.80
C ARG A 147 3.31 16.18 -62.63
N PRO A 148 4.39 15.73 -63.30
CA PRO A 148 5.06 16.57 -64.26
C PRO A 148 4.14 16.76 -65.46
N ALA A 149 4.03 17.97 -65.87
CA ALA A 149 3.37 18.35 -67.13
C ALA A 149 4.10 17.78 -68.31
#